data_ff931d5cc86deaaa20c3b0a948e7548a
#
_entry.id   ff931d5cc86deaaa20c3b0a948e7548a
#
_cell.length_a   1.000
_cell.length_b   1.000
_cell.length_c   1.000
_cell.angle_alpha   90.00
_cell.angle_beta   90.00
_cell.angle_gamma   90.00
#
_symmetry.space_group_name_H-M   'P 1'
#
loop_
_entity.id
_entity.type
_entity.pdbx_description
1 polymer ?
#
loop_
_entity_poly.entity_id
_entity_poly.type
_entity_poly.pdbx_seq_one_letter_code
_entity_poly.pdbx_strand_id
1 'polypeptide(L)'
;MRPCDLEKEREIVFHALPAGQADRALILLEGLEGLGVAMGPDGSRLMVRYHICEYTLEGLETALASQGFHLDNSLLSKLRRALAYFCESVQRRNVAAN
;
A
#
# COMPACT_ATOMS: atom_id res chain seq x y z
N MET A 1 8.32 -3.11 -23.70
CA MET A 1 7.69 -2.77 -22.42
C MET A 1 6.63 -3.79 -22.06
N ARG A 2 6.67 -4.22 -20.86
CA ARG A 2 5.84 -5.33 -20.49
C ARG A 2 4.69 -4.89 -19.63
N PRO A 3 3.48 -5.27 -20.00
CA PRO A 3 2.32 -4.94 -19.19
C PRO A 3 2.33 -5.59 -17.82
N CYS A 4 3.23 -6.54 -17.62
CA CYS A 4 3.31 -7.20 -16.33
C CYS A 4 3.75 -6.28 -15.19
N ASP A 5 4.24 -5.09 -15.53
CA ASP A 5 4.57 -4.12 -14.50
C ASP A 5 3.34 -3.58 -13.79
N LEU A 6 2.17 -4.11 -14.12
CA LEU A 6 0.94 -3.80 -13.40
C LEU A 6 0.89 -4.44 -12.03
N GLU A 7 1.73 -5.45 -11.78
CA GLU A 7 1.85 -6.02 -10.44
C GLU A 7 2.83 -5.18 -9.64
N LYS A 8 2.43 -4.78 -8.45
CA LYS A 8 3.21 -3.87 -7.63
C LYS A 8 3.55 -4.48 -6.29
N GLU A 9 4.74 -4.15 -5.81
CA GLU A 9 5.16 -4.47 -4.47
C GLU A 9 5.47 -3.14 -3.79
N ARG A 10 4.78 -2.86 -2.70
CA ARG A 10 4.86 -1.56 -2.03
C ARG A 10 5.05 -1.75 -0.54
N GLU A 11 5.57 -0.71 0.08
CA GLU A 11 5.80 -0.68 1.52
C GLU A 11 4.82 0.30 2.15
N ILE A 12 4.12 -0.13 3.18
CA ILE A 12 3.24 0.73 3.95
C ILE A 12 3.90 0.93 5.31
N VAL A 13 4.25 2.18 5.63
CA VAL A 13 4.96 2.52 6.85
C VAL A 13 3.98 3.16 7.82
N PHE A 14 3.95 2.64 9.05
CA PHE A 14 3.04 3.13 10.08
C PHE A 14 3.75 4.06 11.04
N HIS A 15 2.98 4.98 11.61
CA HIS A 15 3.47 5.81 12.70
C HIS A 15 3.79 4.92 13.90
N ALA A 16 4.76 5.33 14.71
CA ALA A 16 5.18 4.50 15.83
C ALA A 16 4.08 4.33 16.89
N LEU A 17 3.19 5.28 16.98
CA LEU A 17 2.10 5.25 17.96
C LEU A 17 0.76 5.32 17.26
N PRO A 18 -0.23 4.59 17.74
CA PRO A 18 -0.14 3.59 18.82
C PRO A 18 0.70 2.39 18.40
N ALA A 19 1.31 1.74 19.37
CA ALA A 19 2.18 0.60 19.11
C ALA A 19 1.39 -0.57 18.53
N GLY A 20 2.06 -1.38 17.71
CA GLY A 20 1.47 -2.61 17.18
C GLY A 20 0.55 -2.39 15.99
N GLN A 21 0.60 -1.22 15.36
CA GLN A 21 -0.27 -0.96 14.22
C GLN A 21 -0.02 -1.92 13.07
N ALA A 22 1.26 -2.19 12.76
CA ALA A 22 1.57 -3.06 11.63
C ALA A 22 1.03 -4.47 11.86
N ASP A 23 1.12 -4.98 13.10
CA ASP A 23 0.59 -6.30 13.41
C ASP A 23 -0.91 -6.37 13.20
N ARG A 24 -1.64 -5.36 13.64
CA ARG A 24 -3.09 -5.34 13.49
C ARG A 24 -3.49 -5.18 12.02
N ALA A 25 -2.75 -4.35 11.30
CA ALA A 25 -3.02 -4.14 9.88
C ALA A 25 -2.73 -5.41 9.08
N LEU A 26 -1.69 -6.15 9.45
CA LEU A 26 -1.37 -7.40 8.80
C LEU A 26 -2.56 -8.37 8.86
N ILE A 27 -3.13 -8.52 10.05
CA ILE A 27 -4.27 -9.41 10.24
C ILE A 27 -5.45 -8.96 9.37
N LEU A 28 -5.70 -7.67 9.33
CA LEU A 28 -6.81 -7.13 8.55
C LEU A 28 -6.60 -7.34 7.05
N LEU A 29 -5.40 -7.05 6.56
CA LEU A 29 -5.12 -7.13 5.14
C LEU A 29 -4.99 -8.56 4.63
N GLU A 30 -4.58 -9.48 5.49
CA GLU A 30 -4.48 -10.88 5.09
C GLU A 30 -5.83 -11.46 4.68
N GLY A 31 -6.91 -10.86 5.12
CA GLY A 31 -8.23 -11.30 4.74
C GLY A 31 -8.66 -10.88 3.36
N LEU A 32 -7.89 -10.03 2.68
CA LEU A 32 -8.27 -9.55 1.37
C LEU A 32 -7.73 -10.47 0.28
N GLU A 33 -8.64 -10.94 -0.56
CA GLU A 33 -8.28 -11.86 -1.62
C GLU A 33 -7.42 -11.17 -2.67
N GLY A 34 -6.38 -11.85 -3.13
CA GLY A 34 -5.52 -11.31 -4.17
C GLY A 34 -4.44 -10.36 -3.68
N LEU A 35 -4.39 -10.12 -2.37
CA LEU A 35 -3.41 -9.21 -1.80
C LEU A 35 -2.38 -10.02 -1.00
N GLY A 36 -1.11 -9.88 -1.37
CA GLY A 36 -0.01 -10.47 -0.60
C GLY A 36 0.47 -9.48 0.44
N VAL A 37 0.64 -9.94 1.67
CA VAL A 37 1.07 -9.09 2.77
C VAL A 37 2.12 -9.79 3.60
N ALA A 38 3.19 -9.08 3.95
CA ALA A 38 4.24 -9.62 4.81
C ALA A 38 4.76 -8.51 5.72
N MET A 39 5.18 -8.92 6.92
CA MET A 39 5.76 -7.97 7.88
C MET A 39 7.14 -7.55 7.41
N GLY A 40 7.44 -6.26 7.49
CA GLY A 40 8.77 -5.76 7.22
C GLY A 40 9.74 -6.03 8.35
N PRO A 41 11.02 -5.78 8.13
CA PRO A 41 12.06 -6.21 9.07
C PRO A 41 12.04 -5.56 10.44
N ASP A 42 11.51 -4.34 10.54
CA ASP A 42 11.52 -3.62 11.82
C ASP A 42 10.17 -3.61 12.54
N GLY A 43 9.18 -4.31 12.00
CA GLY A 43 7.87 -4.40 12.65
C GLY A 43 7.02 -3.16 12.57
N SER A 44 7.48 -2.11 11.89
CA SER A 44 6.71 -0.87 11.76
C SER A 44 6.14 -0.67 10.39
N ARG A 45 6.36 -1.62 9.49
CA ARG A 45 5.92 -1.52 8.10
C ARG A 45 5.49 -2.85 7.57
N LEU A 46 4.67 -2.81 6.53
CA LEU A 46 4.21 -4.00 5.84
C LEU A 46 4.63 -3.92 4.38
N MET A 47 4.98 -5.07 3.82
CA MET A 47 5.19 -5.18 2.38
C MET A 47 3.91 -5.73 1.78
N VAL A 48 3.35 -5.06 0.79
CA VAL A 48 2.13 -5.50 0.13
C VAL A 48 2.42 -5.73 -1.35
N ARG A 49 1.78 -6.74 -1.91
CA ARG A 49 1.92 -7.08 -3.32
C ARG A 49 0.53 -7.25 -3.91
N TYR A 50 0.28 -6.59 -5.03
CA TYR A 50 -1.04 -6.59 -5.63
C TYR A 50 -0.98 -6.21 -7.11
N HIS A 51 -2.05 -6.51 -7.81
CA HIS A 51 -2.24 -6.06 -9.19
C HIS A 51 -3.05 -4.76 -9.17
N ILE A 52 -2.61 -3.75 -9.93
CA ILE A 52 -3.24 -2.43 -9.86
C ILE A 52 -4.67 -2.41 -10.36
N CYS A 53 -5.12 -3.45 -11.08
CA CYS A 53 -6.51 -3.55 -11.46
C CYS A 53 -7.40 -3.97 -10.31
N GLU A 54 -6.82 -4.52 -9.24
CA GLU A 54 -7.56 -4.96 -8.06
C GLU A 54 -7.42 -4.02 -6.89
N TYR A 55 -6.21 -3.50 -6.69
CA TYR A 55 -5.92 -2.61 -5.56
C TYR A 55 -4.97 -1.51 -6.01
N THR A 56 -4.97 -0.41 -5.28
CA THR A 56 -3.95 0.63 -5.45
C THR A 56 -3.40 0.96 -4.07
N LEU A 57 -2.18 1.48 -4.04
CA LEU A 57 -1.59 1.89 -2.76
C LEU A 57 -2.45 2.95 -2.08
N GLU A 58 -2.94 3.92 -2.84
CA GLU A 58 -3.79 4.96 -2.28
C GLU A 58 -5.05 4.37 -1.67
N GLY A 59 -5.68 3.43 -2.36
CA GLY A 59 -6.88 2.78 -1.85
C GLY A 59 -6.61 2.01 -0.56
N LEU A 60 -5.52 1.26 -0.52
CA LEU A 60 -5.16 0.50 0.67
C LEU A 60 -4.87 1.42 1.85
N GLU A 61 -4.11 2.48 1.63
CA GLU A 61 -3.77 3.41 2.70
C GLU A 61 -4.98 4.19 3.17
N THR A 62 -5.86 4.58 2.26
CA THR A 62 -7.09 5.27 2.62
C THR A 62 -7.99 4.37 3.47
N ALA A 63 -8.09 3.10 3.09
CA ALA A 63 -8.89 2.15 3.87
C ALA A 63 -8.32 1.96 5.27
N LEU A 64 -7.00 1.85 5.39
CA LEU A 64 -6.37 1.71 6.69
C LEU A 64 -6.61 2.95 7.54
N ALA A 65 -6.45 4.14 6.96
CA ALA A 65 -6.68 5.38 7.69
C ALA A 65 -8.12 5.46 8.17
N SER A 66 -9.07 5.02 7.37
CA SER A 66 -10.48 5.03 7.76
C SER A 66 -10.77 4.07 8.91
N GLN A 67 -9.93 3.07 9.10
CA GLN A 67 -10.06 2.14 10.22
C GLN A 67 -9.28 2.59 11.46
N GLY A 68 -8.73 3.79 11.41
CA GLY A 68 -8.04 4.36 12.57
C GLY A 68 -6.54 4.14 12.61
N PHE A 69 -5.95 3.58 11.58
CA PHE A 69 -4.50 3.41 11.52
C PHE A 69 -3.83 4.74 11.19
N HIS A 70 -2.66 4.95 11.77
CA HIS A 70 -1.88 6.18 11.55
C HIS A 70 -0.61 5.85 10.78
N LEU A 71 -0.51 6.35 9.56
CA LEU A 71 0.62 6.12 8.70
C LEU A 71 1.74 7.13 8.99
N ASP A 72 2.96 6.76 8.62
CA ASP A 72 4.09 7.64 8.78
C ASP A 72 3.92 8.87 7.90
N ASN A 73 3.95 10.05 8.53
CA ASN A 73 3.73 11.32 7.84
C ASN A 73 5.00 12.14 7.69
N SER A 74 6.18 11.50 7.74
CA SER A 74 7.41 12.21 7.47
C SER A 74 7.38 12.73 6.03
N LEU A 75 8.16 13.78 5.77
CA LEU A 75 8.18 14.38 4.44
C LEU A 75 8.59 13.38 3.38
N LEU A 76 9.59 12.57 3.67
CA LEU A 76 10.06 11.58 2.71
C LEU A 76 9.00 10.53 2.41
N SER A 77 8.29 10.05 3.43
CA SER A 77 7.22 9.08 3.22
C SER A 77 6.09 9.67 2.41
N LYS A 78 5.73 10.92 2.68
CA LYS A 78 4.69 11.59 1.91
C LYS A 78 5.07 11.69 0.44
N LEU A 79 6.32 12.03 0.16
CA LEU A 79 6.79 12.15 -1.21
C LEU A 79 6.76 10.81 -1.92
N ARG A 80 7.24 9.76 -1.27
CA ARG A 80 7.22 8.43 -1.87
C ARG A 80 5.80 7.98 -2.20
N ARG A 81 4.87 8.21 -1.28
CA ARG A 81 3.48 7.83 -1.51
C ARG A 81 2.87 8.61 -2.67
N ALA A 82 3.14 9.92 -2.74
CA ALA A 82 2.60 10.73 -3.81
C ALA A 82 3.08 10.24 -5.17
N LEU A 83 4.35 9.89 -5.28
CA LEU A 83 4.90 9.36 -6.53
C LEU A 83 4.27 8.03 -6.89
N ALA A 84 4.13 7.13 -5.92
CA ALA A 84 3.52 5.83 -6.17
C ALA A 84 2.05 5.98 -6.59
N TYR A 85 1.31 6.86 -5.92
CA TYR A 85 -0.08 7.12 -6.26
C TYR A 85 -0.21 7.60 -7.71
N PHE A 86 0.67 8.54 -8.08
CA PHE A 86 0.64 9.10 -9.42
C PHE A 86 0.93 8.03 -10.47
N CYS A 87 1.99 7.24 -10.25
CA CYS A 87 2.36 6.20 -11.21
C CYS A 87 1.25 5.17 -11.38
N GLU A 88 0.66 4.74 -10.27
CA GLU A 88 -0.40 3.74 -10.33
C GLU A 88 -1.67 4.28 -10.96
N SER A 89 -1.98 5.54 -10.70
CA SER A 89 -3.13 6.18 -11.30
C SER A 89 -2.99 6.25 -12.83
N VAL A 90 -1.81 6.62 -13.29
CA VAL A 90 -1.55 6.70 -14.73
C VAL A 90 -1.63 5.31 -15.37
N GLN A 91 -1.01 4.31 -14.74
CA GLN A 91 -1.02 2.96 -15.29
C GLN A 91 -2.44 2.40 -15.35
N ARG A 92 -3.23 2.66 -14.30
CA ARG A 92 -4.58 2.15 -14.23
C ARG A 92 -5.47 2.76 -15.32
N ARG A 93 -5.28 4.06 -15.59
CA ARG A 93 -6.01 4.72 -16.67
C ARG A 93 -5.63 4.15 -18.02
N ASN A 94 -4.34 3.87 -18.22
CA ASN A 94 -3.88 3.31 -19.49
C ASN A 94 -4.46 1.93 -19.73
N VAL A 95 -4.56 1.12 -18.70
CA VAL A 95 -5.18 -0.19 -18.81
C VAL A 95 -6.66 -0.06 -19.15
N ALA A 96 -7.36 0.86 -18.49
CA ALA A 96 -8.78 1.04 -18.73
C ALA A 96 -9.06 1.59 -20.14
N ALA A 97 -8.12 2.33 -20.71
CA ALA A 97 -8.29 2.90 -22.04
C ALA A 97 -8.14 1.87 -23.15
N ASN A 98 -7.54 0.75 -22.86
CA ASN A 98 -7.39 -0.33 -23.83
C ASN A 98 -8.58 -1.26 -23.77
#